data_11761514523c7accbba907542e05c5c8
#
_entry.id   11761514523c7accbba907542e05c5c8
#
_cell.length_a   1.000
_cell.length_b   1.000
_cell.length_c   1.000
_cell.angle_alpha   90.00
_cell.angle_beta   90.00
_cell.angle_gamma   90.00
#
_symmetry.space_group_name_H-M   'P 1'
#
loop_
_entity.id
_entity.type
_entity.pdbx_description
1 polymer ?
#
loop_
_entity_poly.entity_id
_entity_poly.type
_entity_poly.pdbx_seq_one_letter_code
_entity_poly.pdbx_strand_id
1 'polypeptide(L)'
;MAAAILDVEHLTVCRDGATVVEDVSFSLPPESDTALVGPNGAGKSSLVQALLGILPRRSGTIRLLGHSLGPRGQLPVAVRDRIAYLPQTLSLRGRIPLTVAEFVGLGFDRPGLALPWRAGDGRAAAVRRALGRTDSSDLADRLISELSTGQLKRVLLAFCVVRPRSLLLLDEAQAGLDSQATEQFHTLLYGLRRSEGWTILQVSHDLEMVRRTCDAVLCLNRSLRCSGSPDHALSPLQLERLYGPGYVPYHHNHHGRGPSLP
;
A
#
# COMPACT_ATOMS: atom_id res chain seq x y z
N MET A 1 0.73 -12.16 -23.46
CA MET A 1 0.89 -11.18 -22.38
C MET A 1 0.12 -11.69 -21.15
N ALA A 2 0.72 -11.68 -19.97
CA ALA A 2 0.01 -12.07 -18.76
C ALA A 2 -1.15 -11.09 -18.50
N ALA A 3 -2.29 -11.60 -18.02
CA ALA A 3 -3.44 -10.77 -17.68
C ALA A 3 -3.09 -9.81 -16.51
N ALA A 4 -3.57 -8.58 -16.57
CA ALA A 4 -3.35 -7.59 -15.50
C ALA A 4 -3.95 -8.06 -14.17
N ILE A 5 -3.28 -7.78 -13.06
CA ILE A 5 -3.78 -8.04 -11.71
C ILE A 5 -4.88 -7.03 -11.33
N LEU A 6 -4.69 -5.80 -11.76
CA LEU A 6 -5.66 -4.71 -11.63
C LEU A 6 -5.81 -4.03 -12.98
N ASP A 7 -7.06 -3.82 -13.39
CA ASP A 7 -7.39 -3.11 -14.62
C ASP A 7 -8.51 -2.10 -14.31
N VAL A 8 -8.28 -0.84 -14.67
CA VAL A 8 -9.16 0.29 -14.39
C VAL A 8 -9.44 1.04 -15.69
N GLU A 9 -10.72 1.23 -16.02
CA GLU A 9 -11.15 1.89 -17.24
C GLU A 9 -12.15 3.00 -16.91
N HIS A 10 -11.84 4.23 -17.33
CA HIS A 10 -12.69 5.41 -17.24
C HIS A 10 -13.27 5.68 -15.84
N LEU A 11 -12.47 5.42 -14.80
CA LEU A 11 -12.91 5.51 -13.41
C LEU A 11 -13.14 6.97 -13.01
N THR A 12 -14.36 7.25 -12.54
CA THR A 12 -14.71 8.52 -11.89
C THR A 12 -15.23 8.26 -10.49
N VAL A 13 -14.70 8.99 -9.50
CA VAL A 13 -15.06 8.86 -8.08
C VAL A 13 -15.49 10.22 -7.55
N CYS A 14 -16.60 10.24 -6.81
CA CYS A 14 -17.10 11.41 -6.11
C CYS A 14 -17.01 11.19 -4.59
N ARG A 15 -16.68 12.27 -3.87
CA ARG A 15 -16.71 12.30 -2.40
C ARG A 15 -17.36 13.60 -1.95
N ASP A 16 -18.33 13.51 -1.05
CA ASP A 16 -19.07 14.68 -0.52
C ASP A 16 -19.60 15.61 -1.62
N GLY A 17 -20.11 14.99 -2.72
CA GLY A 17 -20.67 15.70 -3.88
C GLY A 17 -19.63 16.24 -4.88
N ALA A 18 -18.35 16.25 -4.55
CA ALA A 18 -17.28 16.72 -5.43
C ALA A 18 -16.62 15.55 -6.18
N THR A 19 -16.27 15.74 -7.46
CA THR A 19 -15.47 14.78 -8.22
C THR A 19 -14.01 14.88 -7.77
N VAL A 20 -13.50 13.80 -7.18
CA VAL A 20 -12.12 13.72 -6.64
C VAL A 20 -11.18 12.90 -7.51
N VAL A 21 -11.72 12.00 -8.34
CA VAL A 21 -11.01 11.26 -9.40
C VAL A 21 -11.87 11.32 -10.65
N GLU A 22 -11.26 11.65 -11.80
CA GLU A 22 -11.98 11.93 -13.03
C GLU A 22 -11.33 11.19 -14.20
N ASP A 23 -12.08 10.30 -14.84
CA ASP A 23 -11.73 9.58 -16.08
C ASP A 23 -10.33 8.93 -16.03
N VAL A 24 -10.06 8.16 -14.99
CA VAL A 24 -8.77 7.51 -14.78
C VAL A 24 -8.77 6.10 -15.37
N SER A 25 -7.77 5.79 -16.22
CA SER A 25 -7.57 4.46 -16.83
C SER A 25 -6.12 4.05 -16.69
N PHE A 26 -5.86 2.85 -16.14
CA PHE A 26 -4.54 2.22 -16.05
C PHE A 26 -4.65 0.73 -15.75
N SER A 27 -3.57 0.01 -15.95
CA SER A 27 -3.47 -1.41 -15.59
C SER A 27 -2.16 -1.70 -14.85
N LEU A 28 -2.20 -2.68 -13.94
CA LEU A 28 -1.04 -3.17 -13.22
C LEU A 28 -0.72 -4.60 -13.67
N PRO A 29 0.44 -4.83 -14.29
CA PRO A 29 0.88 -6.18 -14.63
C PRO A 29 1.22 -6.98 -13.35
N PRO A 30 1.24 -8.32 -13.42
CA PRO A 30 1.70 -9.15 -12.31
C PRO A 30 3.12 -8.79 -11.88
N GLU A 31 3.38 -8.91 -10.57
CA GLU A 31 4.70 -8.75 -9.94
C GLU A 31 5.33 -7.36 -10.15
N SER A 32 4.54 -6.36 -10.56
CA SER A 32 5.00 -4.97 -10.72
C SER A 32 4.87 -4.18 -9.42
N ASP A 33 5.76 -3.21 -9.25
CA ASP A 33 5.66 -2.18 -8.22
C ASP A 33 5.38 -0.82 -8.88
N THR A 34 4.20 -0.29 -8.63
CA THR A 34 3.75 0.97 -9.22
C THR A 34 3.50 2.01 -8.14
N ALA A 35 4.16 3.16 -8.28
CA ALA A 35 3.92 4.29 -7.40
C ALA A 35 2.79 5.19 -7.93
N LEU A 36 1.91 5.63 -7.04
CA LEU A 36 0.90 6.65 -7.28
C LEU A 36 1.36 7.95 -6.60
N VAL A 37 1.74 8.93 -7.39
CA VAL A 37 2.26 10.22 -6.92
C VAL A 37 1.34 11.38 -7.31
N GLY A 38 1.45 12.49 -6.60
CA GLY A 38 0.67 13.70 -6.88
C GLY A 38 0.50 14.59 -5.66
N PRO A 39 0.04 15.84 -5.82
CA PRO A 39 -0.13 16.78 -4.73
C PRO A 39 -1.15 16.31 -3.69
N ASN A 40 -1.15 16.98 -2.53
CA ASN A 40 -2.20 16.76 -1.53
C ASN A 40 -3.56 17.15 -2.11
N GLY A 41 -4.59 16.35 -1.84
CA GLY A 41 -5.92 16.56 -2.44
C GLY A 41 -6.08 16.07 -3.88
N ALA A 42 -5.04 15.48 -4.50
CA ALA A 42 -5.09 14.96 -5.87
C ALA A 42 -6.05 13.78 -6.08
N GLY A 43 -6.59 13.19 -5.00
CA GLY A 43 -7.50 12.05 -5.09
C GLY A 43 -6.85 10.68 -4.88
N LYS A 44 -5.54 10.61 -4.51
CA LYS A 44 -4.78 9.36 -4.36
C LYS A 44 -5.44 8.35 -3.41
N SER A 45 -5.71 8.73 -2.17
CA SER A 45 -6.38 7.85 -1.20
C SER A 45 -7.83 7.53 -1.60
N SER A 46 -8.53 8.46 -2.27
CA SER A 46 -9.87 8.20 -2.80
C SER A 46 -9.84 7.17 -3.92
N LEU A 47 -8.84 7.21 -4.80
CA LEU A 47 -8.61 6.20 -5.81
C LEU A 47 -8.36 4.83 -5.15
N VAL A 48 -7.42 4.73 -4.19
CA VAL A 48 -7.15 3.47 -3.46
C VAL A 48 -8.40 2.94 -2.77
N GLN A 49 -9.19 3.79 -2.11
CA GLN A 49 -10.44 3.40 -1.47
C GLN A 49 -11.49 2.90 -2.48
N ALA A 50 -11.56 3.49 -3.67
CA ALA A 50 -12.44 3.03 -4.73
C ALA A 50 -12.02 1.67 -5.29
N LEU A 51 -10.70 1.42 -5.45
CA LEU A 51 -10.16 0.12 -5.86
C LEU A 51 -10.50 -0.99 -4.85
N LEU A 52 -10.56 -0.65 -3.56
CA LEU A 52 -10.96 -1.56 -2.49
C LEU A 52 -12.49 -1.73 -2.36
N GLY A 53 -13.27 -0.95 -3.11
CA GLY A 53 -14.73 -0.92 -2.97
C GLY A 53 -15.23 -0.27 -1.69
N ILE A 54 -14.38 0.47 -0.96
CA ILE A 54 -14.73 1.24 0.24
C ILE A 54 -15.48 2.50 -0.17
N LEU A 55 -14.99 3.19 -1.22
CA LEU A 55 -15.63 4.37 -1.79
C LEU A 55 -16.35 3.98 -3.09
N PRO A 56 -17.65 4.28 -3.24
CA PRO A 56 -18.37 3.93 -4.46
C PRO A 56 -17.88 4.76 -5.64
N ARG A 57 -17.77 4.13 -6.80
CA ARG A 57 -17.48 4.83 -8.05
C ARG A 57 -18.73 5.45 -8.64
N ARG A 58 -18.59 6.57 -9.32
CA ARG A 58 -19.67 7.21 -10.11
C ARG A 58 -19.81 6.53 -11.48
N SER A 59 -18.66 6.23 -12.13
CA SER A 59 -18.61 5.58 -13.45
C SER A 59 -17.31 4.83 -13.62
N GLY A 60 -17.18 4.10 -14.72
CA GLY A 60 -16.00 3.31 -15.08
C GLY A 60 -16.04 1.88 -14.54
N THR A 61 -15.03 1.11 -14.88
CA THR A 61 -14.88 -0.30 -14.49
C THR A 61 -13.59 -0.53 -13.72
N ILE A 62 -13.64 -1.44 -12.76
CA ILE A 62 -12.49 -1.92 -12.00
C ILE A 62 -12.53 -3.44 -12.07
N ARG A 63 -11.46 -4.06 -12.55
CA ARG A 63 -11.27 -5.51 -12.55
C ARG A 63 -10.08 -5.86 -11.67
N LEU A 64 -10.28 -6.77 -10.74
CA LEU A 64 -9.26 -7.27 -9.82
C LEU A 64 -9.12 -8.77 -9.99
N LEU A 65 -7.92 -9.24 -10.33
CA LEU A 65 -7.65 -10.67 -10.59
C LEU A 65 -8.66 -11.28 -11.59
N GLY A 66 -9.00 -10.53 -12.65
CA GLY A 66 -9.97 -10.93 -13.66
C GLY A 66 -11.45 -10.78 -13.29
N HIS A 67 -11.78 -10.35 -12.06
CA HIS A 67 -13.16 -10.21 -11.59
C HIS A 67 -13.55 -8.74 -11.50
N SER A 68 -14.71 -8.40 -12.05
CA SER A 68 -15.24 -7.03 -11.96
C SER A 68 -15.69 -6.71 -10.54
N LEU A 69 -15.25 -5.56 -10.02
CA LEU A 69 -15.76 -5.00 -8.78
C LEU A 69 -17.21 -4.55 -8.99
N GLY A 70 -18.14 -5.03 -8.19
CA GLY A 70 -19.54 -4.63 -8.26
C GLY A 70 -19.73 -3.13 -7.98
N PRO A 71 -20.91 -2.54 -8.31
CA PRO A 71 -21.16 -1.10 -8.14
C PRO A 71 -21.04 -0.61 -6.70
N ARG A 72 -21.31 -1.51 -5.73
CA ARG A 72 -21.19 -1.26 -4.29
C ARG A 72 -19.94 -1.87 -3.67
N GLY A 73 -18.88 -2.10 -4.44
CA GLY A 73 -17.64 -2.67 -3.95
C GLY A 73 -17.67 -4.18 -3.69
N GLN A 74 -18.66 -4.92 -4.24
CA GLN A 74 -18.71 -6.37 -4.04
C GLN A 74 -17.63 -7.08 -4.85
N LEU A 75 -16.85 -7.90 -4.16
CA LEU A 75 -15.90 -8.85 -4.75
C LEU A 75 -16.17 -10.25 -4.22
N PRO A 76 -15.97 -11.28 -5.03
CA PRO A 76 -15.92 -12.65 -4.54
C PRO A 76 -14.93 -12.76 -3.38
N VAL A 77 -15.27 -13.58 -2.36
CA VAL A 77 -14.41 -13.74 -1.17
C VAL A 77 -13.00 -14.21 -1.59
N ALA A 78 -12.92 -15.13 -2.55
CA ALA A 78 -11.65 -15.66 -3.06
C ALA A 78 -10.74 -14.57 -3.65
N VAL A 79 -11.30 -13.53 -4.28
CA VAL A 79 -10.56 -12.38 -4.82
C VAL A 79 -10.14 -11.45 -3.70
N ARG A 80 -11.09 -11.10 -2.81
CA ARG A 80 -10.83 -10.23 -1.67
C ARG A 80 -9.73 -10.79 -0.76
N ASP A 81 -9.72 -12.09 -0.54
CA ASP A 81 -8.69 -12.79 0.25
C ASP A 81 -7.28 -12.70 -0.36
N ARG A 82 -7.16 -12.33 -1.64
CA ARG A 82 -5.87 -12.15 -2.33
C ARG A 82 -5.38 -10.71 -2.39
N ILE A 83 -6.11 -9.79 -1.77
CA ILE A 83 -5.76 -8.37 -1.69
C ILE A 83 -5.38 -8.05 -0.24
N ALA A 84 -4.29 -7.31 -0.06
CA ALA A 84 -3.94 -6.71 1.22
C ALA A 84 -3.91 -5.19 1.09
N TYR A 85 -4.26 -4.49 2.16
CA TYR A 85 -4.23 -3.03 2.23
C TYR A 85 -3.54 -2.57 3.50
N LEU A 86 -2.58 -1.68 3.33
CA LEU A 86 -1.89 -1.00 4.42
C LEU A 86 -2.27 0.48 4.39
N PRO A 87 -3.13 0.95 5.30
CA PRO A 87 -3.53 2.34 5.37
C PRO A 87 -2.41 3.22 5.91
N GLN A 88 -2.47 4.52 5.61
CA GLN A 88 -1.56 5.54 6.13
C GLN A 88 -1.51 5.51 7.66
N THR A 89 -2.67 5.45 8.30
CA THR A 89 -2.81 5.40 9.75
C THR A 89 -3.75 4.27 10.15
N LEU A 90 -3.27 3.39 11.02
CA LEU A 90 -4.14 2.42 11.69
C LEU A 90 -4.61 3.05 13.01
N SER A 91 -5.80 3.66 12.98
CA SER A 91 -6.44 4.16 14.19
C SER A 91 -7.15 3.01 14.90
N LEU A 92 -6.46 2.34 15.81
CA LEU A 92 -7.11 1.45 16.76
C LEU A 92 -7.80 2.34 17.81
N ARG A 93 -9.04 2.76 17.52
CA ARG A 93 -9.85 3.54 18.46
C ARG A 93 -10.16 2.68 19.68
N GLY A 94 -9.63 3.08 20.83
CA GLY A 94 -9.73 2.35 22.09
C GLY A 94 -8.51 1.45 22.33
N ARG A 95 -8.24 1.19 23.59
CA ARG A 95 -7.23 0.21 24.02
C ARG A 95 -7.81 -1.19 23.82
N ILE A 96 -7.78 -1.69 22.60
CA ILE A 96 -8.11 -3.09 22.35
C ILE A 96 -6.91 -3.89 22.86
N PRO A 97 -7.06 -4.74 23.88
CA PRO A 97 -5.97 -5.54 24.43
C PRO A 97 -5.68 -6.73 23.50
N LEU A 98 -5.18 -6.44 22.28
CA LEU A 98 -4.75 -7.44 21.30
C LEU A 98 -3.24 -7.56 21.33
N THR A 99 -2.75 -8.77 21.48
CA THR A 99 -1.34 -9.08 21.22
C THR A 99 -1.03 -9.04 19.73
N VAL A 100 0.24 -8.89 19.39
CA VAL A 100 0.72 -8.93 18.01
C VAL A 100 0.34 -10.25 17.33
N ALA A 101 0.52 -11.39 18.03
CA ALA A 101 0.17 -12.69 17.47
C ALA A 101 -1.33 -12.81 17.18
N GLU A 102 -2.19 -12.31 18.07
CA GLU A 102 -3.65 -12.29 17.85
C GLU A 102 -4.01 -11.41 16.65
N PHE A 103 -3.43 -10.22 16.57
CA PHE A 103 -3.68 -9.29 15.47
C PHE A 103 -3.27 -9.89 14.12
N VAL A 104 -2.05 -10.42 14.01
CA VAL A 104 -1.58 -11.08 12.78
C VAL A 104 -2.47 -12.27 12.43
N GLY A 105 -2.95 -12.99 13.45
CA GLY A 105 -3.89 -14.09 13.29
C GLY A 105 -5.22 -13.67 12.65
N LEU A 106 -5.71 -12.44 12.89
CA LEU A 106 -6.91 -11.93 12.20
C LEU A 106 -6.72 -11.86 10.67
N GLY A 107 -5.49 -11.65 10.21
CA GLY A 107 -5.16 -11.68 8.79
C GLY A 107 -5.24 -13.09 8.18
N PHE A 108 -5.08 -14.12 9.01
CA PHE A 108 -5.23 -15.53 8.61
C PHE A 108 -6.70 -15.96 8.61
N ASP A 109 -7.50 -15.46 9.52
CA ASP A 109 -8.88 -15.87 9.69
C ASP A 109 -9.75 -15.37 8.53
N ARG A 110 -10.71 -16.18 8.08
CA ARG A 110 -11.71 -15.74 7.09
C ARG A 110 -12.82 -14.97 7.80
N PRO A 111 -13.37 -13.93 7.16
CA PRO A 111 -14.57 -13.27 7.70
C PRO A 111 -15.71 -14.28 7.87
N GLY A 112 -16.24 -14.37 9.07
CA GLY A 112 -17.31 -15.31 9.44
C GLY A 112 -17.18 -15.79 10.88
N LEU A 113 -18.07 -16.68 11.32
CA LEU A 113 -17.97 -17.33 12.62
C LEU A 113 -16.74 -18.27 12.65
N ALA A 114 -15.61 -17.74 13.09
CA ALA A 114 -14.47 -18.58 13.43
C ALA A 114 -14.81 -19.31 14.75
N LEU A 115 -15.15 -20.57 14.66
CA LEU A 115 -15.27 -21.41 15.83
C LEU A 115 -13.86 -21.59 16.41
N PRO A 116 -13.59 -21.16 17.67
CA PRO A 116 -12.24 -21.14 18.23
C PRO A 116 -11.49 -22.49 18.16
N TRP A 117 -12.21 -23.59 18.19
CA TRP A 117 -11.67 -24.95 18.09
C TRP A 117 -11.32 -25.42 16.66
N ARG A 118 -11.66 -24.64 15.62
CA ARG A 118 -11.23 -24.91 14.24
C ARG A 118 -9.96 -24.14 13.82
N ALA A 119 -9.47 -23.25 14.68
CA ALA A 119 -8.17 -22.60 14.50
C ALA A 119 -7.06 -23.59 14.89
N GLY A 120 -6.90 -24.66 14.10
CA GLY A 120 -5.89 -25.68 14.34
C GLY A 120 -4.45 -25.17 14.22
N ASP A 121 -3.47 -26.07 14.44
CA ASP A 121 -2.01 -25.81 14.41
C ASP A 121 -1.52 -24.97 13.21
N GLY A 122 -2.27 -24.96 12.11
CA GLY A 122 -1.96 -24.20 10.90
C GLY A 122 -1.98 -22.68 11.10
N ARG A 123 -2.89 -22.12 11.93
CA ARG A 123 -2.96 -20.67 12.22
C ARG A 123 -1.74 -20.21 13.00
N ALA A 124 -1.42 -20.88 14.09
CA ALA A 124 -0.28 -20.54 14.92
C ALA A 124 1.05 -20.67 14.14
N ALA A 125 1.19 -21.69 13.30
CA ALA A 125 2.35 -21.87 12.44
C ALA A 125 2.45 -20.77 11.37
N ALA A 126 1.33 -20.34 10.77
CA ALA A 126 1.29 -19.25 9.81
C ALA A 126 1.69 -17.92 10.45
N VAL A 127 1.15 -17.62 11.64
CA VAL A 127 1.49 -16.39 12.41
C VAL A 127 2.99 -16.38 12.75
N ARG A 128 3.55 -17.46 13.30
CA ARG A 128 5.00 -17.55 13.58
C ARG A 128 5.84 -17.31 12.34
N ARG A 129 5.50 -17.95 11.22
CA ARG A 129 6.22 -17.72 9.94
C ARG A 129 6.12 -16.28 9.48
N ALA A 130 4.93 -15.66 9.55
CA ALA A 130 4.72 -14.27 9.14
C ALA A 130 5.57 -13.31 9.99
N LEU A 131 5.56 -13.47 11.31
CA LEU A 131 6.36 -12.67 12.24
C LEU A 131 7.86 -12.85 12.01
N GLY A 132 8.33 -14.09 11.78
CA GLY A 132 9.73 -14.36 11.46
C GLY A 132 10.18 -13.70 10.15
N ARG A 133 9.31 -13.65 9.13
CA ARG A 133 9.60 -13.00 7.85
C ARG A 133 9.62 -11.49 7.90
N THR A 134 9.03 -10.89 8.91
CA THR A 134 8.99 -9.43 9.11
C THR A 134 9.83 -8.95 10.28
N ASP A 135 10.74 -9.81 10.76
CA ASP A 135 11.62 -9.51 11.88
C ASP A 135 10.87 -8.95 13.10
N SER A 136 9.81 -9.67 13.50
CA SER A 136 8.87 -9.26 14.55
C SER A 136 8.51 -10.38 15.51
N SER A 137 9.30 -11.48 15.51
CA SER A 137 9.02 -12.66 16.35
C SER A 137 9.07 -12.35 17.84
N ASP A 138 9.96 -11.45 18.26
CA ASP A 138 10.15 -10.97 19.63
C ASP A 138 8.98 -10.10 20.13
N LEU A 139 8.10 -9.66 19.24
CA LEU A 139 6.96 -8.81 19.54
C LEU A 139 5.66 -9.60 19.73
N ALA A 140 5.67 -10.93 19.52
CA ALA A 140 4.46 -11.76 19.41
C ALA A 140 3.47 -11.57 20.57
N ASP A 141 3.97 -11.51 21.81
CA ASP A 141 3.18 -11.43 23.03
C ASP A 141 2.94 -9.97 23.52
N ARG A 142 3.53 -8.98 22.83
CA ARG A 142 3.33 -7.57 23.18
C ARG A 142 1.97 -7.08 22.71
N LEU A 143 1.41 -6.10 23.40
CA LEU A 143 0.21 -5.42 22.94
C LEU A 143 0.55 -4.50 21.74
N ILE A 144 -0.36 -4.44 20.76
CA ILE A 144 -0.20 -3.56 19.59
C ILE A 144 -0.07 -2.09 20.02
N SER A 145 -0.75 -1.69 21.08
CA SER A 145 -0.72 -0.33 21.62
C SER A 145 0.64 0.07 22.23
N GLU A 146 1.54 -0.88 22.47
CA GLU A 146 2.88 -0.66 23.05
C GLU A 146 3.99 -0.58 21.99
N LEU A 147 3.63 -0.78 20.72
CA LEU A 147 4.60 -0.81 19.64
C LEU A 147 5.03 0.60 19.22
N SER A 148 6.32 0.76 18.92
CA SER A 148 6.77 1.94 18.18
C SER A 148 6.18 1.95 16.75
N THR A 149 6.18 3.10 16.09
CA THR A 149 5.67 3.22 14.73
C THR A 149 6.35 2.23 13.78
N GLY A 150 7.66 2.07 13.85
CA GLY A 150 8.42 1.12 13.03
C GLY A 150 8.05 -0.33 13.31
N GLN A 151 7.94 -0.71 14.59
CA GLN A 151 7.49 -2.05 14.99
C GLN A 151 6.08 -2.33 14.46
N LEU A 152 5.16 -1.38 14.60
CA LEU A 152 3.79 -1.51 14.10
C LEU A 152 3.77 -1.72 12.57
N LYS A 153 4.59 -0.99 11.81
CA LYS A 153 4.66 -1.16 10.35
C LYS A 153 5.16 -2.56 9.94
N ARG A 154 6.16 -3.12 10.66
CA ARG A 154 6.61 -4.51 10.44
C ARG A 154 5.50 -5.53 10.77
N VAL A 155 4.79 -5.33 11.86
CA VAL A 155 3.64 -6.17 12.25
C VAL A 155 2.50 -6.09 11.24
N LEU A 156 2.25 -4.91 10.67
CA LEU A 156 1.27 -4.75 9.58
C LEU A 156 1.69 -5.50 8.32
N LEU A 157 2.98 -5.54 7.98
CA LEU A 157 3.47 -6.42 6.91
C LEU A 157 3.29 -7.91 7.27
N ALA A 158 3.52 -8.31 8.52
CA ALA A 158 3.24 -9.69 8.97
C ALA A 158 1.76 -10.05 8.75
N PHE A 159 0.84 -9.13 9.08
CA PHE A 159 -0.60 -9.31 8.79
C PHE A 159 -0.87 -9.49 7.28
N CYS A 160 -0.12 -8.82 6.40
CA CYS A 160 -0.27 -9.00 4.96
C CYS A 160 0.25 -10.35 4.46
N VAL A 161 1.38 -10.86 5.01
CA VAL A 161 2.04 -12.10 4.55
C VAL A 161 1.54 -13.37 5.24
N VAL A 162 0.70 -13.27 6.26
CA VAL A 162 0.19 -14.44 7.00
C VAL A 162 -0.60 -15.39 6.11
N ARG A 163 -1.12 -14.90 4.98
CA ARG A 163 -1.78 -15.65 3.89
C ARG A 163 -1.24 -15.22 2.54
N PRO A 164 -1.25 -16.09 1.52
CA PRO A 164 -0.88 -15.74 0.16
C PRO A 164 -1.76 -14.60 -0.37
N ARG A 165 -1.13 -13.54 -0.86
CA ARG A 165 -1.77 -12.39 -1.50
C ARG A 165 -1.21 -12.23 -2.93
N SER A 166 -1.91 -11.47 -3.76
CA SER A 166 -1.46 -11.15 -5.12
C SER A 166 -1.32 -9.66 -5.34
N LEU A 167 -2.12 -8.86 -4.62
CA LEU A 167 -2.11 -7.40 -4.71
C LEU A 167 -1.95 -6.80 -3.32
N LEU A 168 -0.98 -5.93 -3.18
CA LEU A 168 -0.76 -5.12 -1.99
C LEU A 168 -0.97 -3.64 -2.34
N LEU A 169 -1.91 -3.01 -1.65
CA LEU A 169 -2.17 -1.57 -1.75
C LEU A 169 -1.58 -0.88 -0.52
N LEU A 170 -0.71 0.09 -0.73
CA LEU A 170 -0.05 0.86 0.33
C LEU A 170 -0.46 2.33 0.23
N ASP A 171 -1.07 2.88 1.28
CA ASP A 171 -1.42 4.30 1.32
C ASP A 171 -0.47 5.00 2.30
N GLU A 172 0.59 5.63 1.77
CA GLU A 172 1.64 6.31 2.53
C GLU A 172 2.18 5.48 3.71
N ALA A 173 2.47 4.21 3.45
CA ALA A 173 2.80 3.23 4.49
C ALA A 173 4.05 3.60 5.33
N GLN A 174 4.97 4.40 4.79
CA GLN A 174 6.17 4.89 5.47
C GLN A 174 5.92 6.14 6.34
N ALA A 175 4.73 6.74 6.31
CA ALA A 175 4.45 7.94 7.09
C ALA A 175 4.73 7.74 8.59
N GLY A 176 5.44 8.70 9.21
CA GLY A 176 5.81 8.68 10.62
C GLY A 176 7.01 7.79 10.98
N LEU A 177 7.73 7.26 9.99
CA LEU A 177 9.03 6.60 10.19
C LEU A 177 10.16 7.63 10.09
N ASP A 178 11.23 7.45 10.88
CA ASP A 178 12.50 8.12 10.63
C ASP A 178 13.19 7.53 9.39
N SER A 179 14.30 8.13 8.95
CA SER A 179 15.01 7.72 7.74
C SER A 179 15.52 6.28 7.80
N GLN A 180 16.05 5.84 8.95
CA GLN A 180 16.57 4.49 9.13
C GLN A 180 15.43 3.44 9.11
N ALA A 181 14.33 3.70 9.82
CA ALA A 181 13.18 2.82 9.82
C ALA A 181 12.49 2.77 8.44
N THR A 182 12.50 3.88 7.70
CA THR A 182 11.99 3.94 6.32
C THR A 182 12.81 3.02 5.41
N GLU A 183 14.14 3.08 5.46
CA GLU A 183 15.00 2.22 4.65
C GLU A 183 14.83 0.74 5.00
N GLN A 184 14.76 0.41 6.30
CA GLN A 184 14.48 -0.95 6.77
C GLN A 184 13.12 -1.46 6.28
N PHE A 185 12.08 -0.62 6.35
CA PHE A 185 10.74 -0.96 5.86
C PHE A 185 10.75 -1.27 4.35
N HIS A 186 11.42 -0.45 3.54
CA HIS A 186 11.52 -0.68 2.09
C HIS A 186 12.34 -1.93 1.76
N THR A 187 13.45 -2.17 2.45
CA THR A 187 14.25 -3.39 2.28
C THR A 187 13.40 -4.64 2.55
N LEU A 188 12.62 -4.62 3.65
CA LEU A 188 11.72 -5.69 4.01
C LEU A 188 10.60 -5.87 2.97
N LEU A 189 9.94 -4.78 2.57
CA LEU A 189 8.88 -4.78 1.57
C LEU A 189 9.37 -5.35 0.22
N TYR A 190 10.55 -4.93 -0.22
CA TYR A 190 11.17 -5.42 -1.44
C TYR A 190 11.49 -6.92 -1.38
N GLY A 191 12.05 -7.38 -0.26
CA GLY A 191 12.30 -8.81 -0.03
C GLY A 191 11.02 -9.65 -0.05
N LEU A 192 9.98 -9.17 0.61
CA LEU A 192 8.67 -9.83 0.63
C LEU A 192 8.00 -9.82 -0.75
N ARG A 193 8.04 -8.70 -1.48
CA ARG A 193 7.52 -8.62 -2.86
C ARG A 193 8.10 -9.74 -3.72
N ARG A 194 9.42 -9.89 -3.74
CA ARG A 194 10.09 -10.91 -4.56
C ARG A 194 9.76 -12.33 -4.13
N SER A 195 9.67 -12.60 -2.83
CA SER A 195 9.41 -13.95 -2.32
C SER A 195 7.95 -14.36 -2.41
N GLU A 196 7.00 -13.39 -2.40
CA GLU A 196 5.56 -13.63 -2.50
C GLU A 196 5.00 -13.48 -3.93
N GLY A 197 5.76 -12.89 -4.86
CA GLY A 197 5.27 -12.55 -6.19
C GLY A 197 4.17 -11.47 -6.16
N TRP A 198 4.32 -10.45 -5.29
CA TRP A 198 3.31 -9.41 -5.15
C TRP A 198 3.32 -8.41 -6.30
N THR A 199 2.12 -8.00 -6.72
CA THR A 199 1.91 -6.73 -7.40
C THR A 199 1.63 -5.68 -6.35
N ILE A 200 2.33 -4.54 -6.42
CA ILE A 200 2.21 -3.44 -5.45
C ILE A 200 1.70 -2.18 -6.14
N LEU A 201 0.71 -1.52 -5.53
CA LEU A 201 0.37 -0.12 -5.81
C LEU A 201 0.59 0.67 -4.53
N GLN A 202 1.55 1.60 -4.56
CA GLN A 202 1.90 2.39 -3.39
C GLN A 202 1.71 3.88 -3.63
N VAL A 203 1.00 4.54 -2.72
CA VAL A 203 0.96 6.00 -2.64
C VAL A 203 2.23 6.47 -1.96
N SER A 204 2.98 7.34 -2.60
CA SER A 204 4.23 7.88 -2.05
C SER A 204 4.39 9.37 -2.35
N HIS A 205 5.04 10.07 -1.41
CA HIS A 205 5.53 11.44 -1.57
C HIS A 205 7.06 11.49 -1.75
N ASP A 206 7.75 10.38 -1.50
CA ASP A 206 9.19 10.25 -1.66
C ASP A 206 9.52 9.87 -3.11
N LEU A 207 9.75 10.89 -3.94
CA LEU A 207 10.03 10.69 -5.37
C LEU A 207 11.40 10.05 -5.61
N GLU A 208 12.37 10.24 -4.70
CA GLU A 208 13.70 9.65 -4.83
C GLU A 208 13.63 8.13 -4.60
N MET A 209 12.95 7.72 -3.54
CA MET A 209 12.68 6.32 -3.28
C MET A 209 11.92 5.67 -4.44
N VAL A 210 10.87 6.34 -4.96
CA VAL A 210 10.09 5.87 -6.11
C VAL A 210 10.99 5.64 -7.33
N ARG A 211 11.92 6.54 -7.64
CA ARG A 211 12.89 6.36 -8.73
C ARG A 211 13.75 5.12 -8.58
N ARG A 212 14.13 4.80 -7.33
CA ARG A 212 15.06 3.70 -7.03
C ARG A 212 14.39 2.33 -6.98
N THR A 213 13.10 2.27 -6.64
CA THR A 213 12.47 0.99 -6.26
C THR A 213 11.27 0.59 -7.09
N CYS A 214 10.58 1.54 -7.74
CA CYS A 214 9.37 1.24 -8.47
C CYS A 214 9.64 0.94 -9.95
N ASP A 215 8.81 0.08 -10.55
CA ASP A 215 8.88 -0.26 -11.98
C ASP A 215 8.13 0.77 -12.83
N ALA A 216 7.07 1.37 -12.25
CA ALA A 216 6.23 2.35 -12.94
C ALA A 216 5.70 3.42 -11.98
N VAL A 217 5.28 4.54 -12.55
CA VAL A 217 4.68 5.67 -11.82
C VAL A 217 3.39 6.11 -12.49
N LEU A 218 2.38 6.39 -11.69
CA LEU A 218 1.14 7.04 -12.08
C LEU A 218 1.08 8.42 -11.42
N CYS A 219 0.97 9.48 -12.22
CA CYS A 219 0.89 10.85 -11.74
C CYS A 219 -0.58 11.29 -11.70
N LEU A 220 -1.13 11.46 -10.51
CA LEU A 220 -2.53 11.81 -10.32
C LEU A 220 -2.66 13.27 -9.85
N ASN A 221 -3.55 14.01 -10.52
CA ASN A 221 -4.10 15.27 -10.05
C ASN A 221 -5.54 15.38 -10.54
N ARG A 222 -6.46 14.77 -9.79
CA ARG A 222 -7.85 14.40 -10.15
C ARG A 222 -7.93 13.45 -11.34
N SER A 223 -7.25 13.72 -12.43
CA SER A 223 -7.08 12.83 -13.58
C SER A 223 -5.62 12.36 -13.68
N LEU A 224 -5.38 11.32 -14.47
CA LEU A 224 -4.04 10.82 -14.71
C LEU A 224 -3.30 11.82 -15.62
N ARG A 225 -2.23 12.42 -15.12
CA ARG A 225 -1.42 13.43 -15.83
C ARG A 225 -0.25 12.83 -16.57
N CYS A 226 0.34 11.79 -16.02
CA CYS A 226 1.39 11.02 -16.65
C CYS A 226 1.40 9.57 -16.14
N SER A 227 1.97 8.67 -16.92
CA SER A 227 2.25 7.30 -16.53
C SER A 227 3.48 6.79 -17.27
N GLY A 228 4.21 5.85 -16.71
CA GLY A 228 5.37 5.23 -17.34
C GLY A 228 6.48 4.90 -16.37
N SER A 229 7.69 4.71 -16.90
CA SER A 229 8.88 4.48 -16.07
C SER A 229 9.15 5.67 -15.15
N PRO A 230 9.78 5.45 -13.97
CA PRO A 230 10.09 6.53 -13.04
C PRO A 230 10.87 7.69 -13.68
N ASP A 231 11.84 7.41 -14.53
CA ASP A 231 12.64 8.46 -15.19
C ASP A 231 11.80 9.34 -16.11
N HIS A 232 10.84 8.76 -16.82
CA HIS A 232 9.94 9.51 -17.69
C HIS A 232 8.91 10.29 -16.87
N ALA A 233 8.18 9.62 -15.98
CA ALA A 233 7.07 10.19 -15.24
C ALA A 233 7.50 11.24 -14.20
N LEU A 234 8.72 11.10 -13.65
CA LEU A 234 9.29 12.04 -12.68
C LEU A 234 10.32 12.99 -13.31
N SER A 235 10.30 13.17 -14.64
CA SER A 235 11.12 14.19 -15.29
C SER A 235 10.74 15.62 -14.81
N PRO A 236 11.66 16.58 -14.81
CA PRO A 236 11.38 17.94 -14.34
C PRO A 236 10.13 18.57 -14.98
N LEU A 237 9.95 18.36 -16.29
CA LEU A 237 8.78 18.83 -17.01
C LEU A 237 7.46 18.23 -16.51
N GLN A 238 7.45 16.91 -16.22
CA GLN A 238 6.25 16.24 -15.72
C GLN A 238 5.95 16.63 -14.27
N LEU A 239 6.98 16.81 -13.45
CA LEU A 239 6.84 17.29 -12.08
C LEU A 239 6.28 18.72 -12.02
N GLU A 240 6.75 19.61 -12.90
CA GLU A 240 6.21 20.96 -13.01
C GLU A 240 4.73 20.95 -13.44
N ARG A 241 4.36 20.10 -14.39
CA ARG A 241 2.94 19.91 -14.80
C ARG A 241 2.07 19.35 -13.70
N LEU A 242 2.63 18.49 -12.84
CA LEU A 242 1.89 17.81 -11.79
C LEU A 242 1.70 18.70 -10.55
N TYR A 243 2.77 19.37 -10.10
CA TYR A 243 2.82 20.14 -8.85
C TYR A 243 2.71 21.64 -9.05
N GLY A 244 2.84 22.15 -10.28
CA GLY A 244 2.80 23.56 -10.63
C GLY A 244 4.17 24.16 -10.95
N PRO A 245 4.19 25.39 -11.55
CA PRO A 245 5.43 26.06 -11.92
C PRO A 245 6.28 26.36 -10.70
N GLY A 246 7.58 26.15 -10.82
CA GLY A 246 8.55 26.38 -9.75
C GLY A 246 8.66 25.25 -8.72
N TYR A 247 8.06 24.09 -8.95
CA TYR A 247 8.23 22.94 -8.08
C TYR A 247 9.68 22.46 -8.12
N VAL A 248 10.36 22.52 -6.97
CA VAL A 248 11.69 21.96 -6.76
C VAL A 248 11.55 20.69 -5.92
N PRO A 249 11.97 19.51 -6.40
CA PRO A 249 11.99 18.30 -5.59
C PRO A 249 12.84 18.52 -4.33
N TYR A 250 12.26 18.22 -3.18
CA TYR A 250 12.99 18.32 -1.91
C TYR A 250 13.99 17.17 -1.86
N HIS A 251 15.28 17.46 -2.01
CA HIS A 251 16.35 16.48 -1.80
C HIS A 251 16.67 16.44 -0.31
N HIS A 252 16.37 15.34 0.36
CA HIS A 252 16.93 15.07 1.67
C HIS A 252 18.43 14.77 1.52
N ASN A 253 19.28 15.79 1.67
CA ASN A 253 20.73 15.61 1.71
C ASN A 253 21.12 14.87 2.98
N HIS A 254 21.35 13.56 2.88
CA HIS A 254 21.96 12.73 3.90
C HIS A 254 23.50 12.85 3.89
N HIS A 255 24.02 14.07 4.00
CA HIS A 255 25.45 14.27 4.26
C HIS A 255 25.63 15.28 5.37
N GLY A 256 25.46 14.83 6.61
CA GLY A 256 26.02 15.45 7.79
C GLY A 256 27.55 15.19 7.86
N ARG A 257 28.33 15.90 7.09
CA ARG A 257 29.72 16.25 7.48
C ARG A 257 29.73 17.73 7.76
N GLY A 258 29.64 18.05 9.05
CA GLY A 258 29.91 19.40 9.51
C GLY A 258 31.34 19.82 9.12
N PRO A 259 31.58 21.10 8.77
CA PRO A 259 32.92 21.59 8.56
C PRO A 259 33.68 21.57 9.88
N SER A 260 34.82 20.89 9.90
CA SER A 260 35.84 21.07 10.91
C SER A 260 36.35 22.52 10.79
N LEU A 261 36.07 23.33 11.78
CA LEU A 261 36.69 24.64 11.95
C LEU A 261 38.12 24.48 12.50
N PRO A 262 39.03 25.37 12.13
CA PRO A 262 40.45 25.34 12.45
C PRO A 262 40.78 25.56 13.92
#